data_121bdd716a5a28fd58ebf52a8a65bbb6
#
_entry.id   121bdd716a5a28fd58ebf52a8a65bbb6
#
_cell.length_a   1.000
_cell.length_b   1.000
_cell.length_c   1.000
_cell.angle_alpha   90.00
_cell.angle_beta   90.00
_cell.angle_gamma   90.00
#
_symmetry.space_group_name_H-M   'P 1'
#
loop_
_entity.id
_entity.type
_entity.pdbx_description
1 polymer ?
#
loop_
_entity_poly.entity_id
_entity_poly.type
_entity_poly.pdbx_seq_one_letter_code
_entity_poly.pdbx_strand_id
1 'polypeptide(L)'
;PNYGEQKTSGLHYSGAFENGQAAMCNMGSWFLATMQKYNAEASANGVQPVNFGIVKYPHPDGAPAGSTLGTVTSLAINANSTKKEAAADFLNWCASEEAAEALAATGNFPAVSSDKTSEIIASTDGFPNDENSKEALKTTAVYLEMPLSDKASEIETILNTEHDAIMTESETVDEGIANMNEQVQAILG
;
A
#
# COMPACT_ATOMS: atom_id res chain seq x y z
N PRO A 1 9.70 17.60 -7.55
CA PRO A 1 11.12 17.31 -7.24
C PRO A 1 11.59 16.08 -8.03
N ASN A 2 12.85 16.03 -8.40
CA ASN A 2 13.46 14.82 -8.93
C ASN A 2 13.71 13.79 -7.79
N TYR A 3 14.12 12.56 -8.16
CA TYR A 3 14.29 11.50 -7.16
C TYR A 3 15.33 11.85 -6.07
N GLY A 4 16.48 12.42 -6.45
CA GLY A 4 17.52 12.82 -5.51
C GLY A 4 17.06 13.92 -4.55
N GLU A 5 16.30 14.89 -5.04
CA GLU A 5 15.69 15.93 -4.19
C GLU A 5 14.65 15.34 -3.24
N GLN A 6 13.84 14.40 -3.69
CA GLN A 6 12.85 13.73 -2.85
C GLN A 6 13.53 12.94 -1.72
N LYS A 7 14.56 12.15 -2.06
CA LYS A 7 15.35 11.38 -1.06
C LYS A 7 16.03 12.28 -0.02
N THR A 8 16.62 13.39 -0.46
CA THR A 8 17.37 14.29 0.43
C THR A 8 16.49 15.23 1.24
N SER A 9 15.34 15.63 0.73
CA SER A 9 14.38 16.49 1.45
C SER A 9 13.61 15.77 2.54
N GLY A 10 13.59 14.43 2.50
CA GLY A 10 12.74 13.63 3.39
C GLY A 10 11.23 13.82 3.14
N LEU A 11 10.87 14.37 1.98
CA LEU A 11 9.46 14.57 1.63
C LEU A 11 8.76 13.22 1.52
N HIS A 12 7.81 12.98 2.41
CA HIS A 12 6.98 11.78 2.39
C HIS A 12 5.97 11.85 1.23
N TYR A 13 5.63 10.70 0.65
CA TYR A 13 4.69 10.61 -0.48
C TYR A 13 3.33 11.28 -0.17
N SER A 14 2.83 11.13 1.06
CA SER A 14 1.58 11.76 1.46
C SER A 14 1.66 13.27 1.39
N GLY A 15 2.72 13.86 1.96
CA GLY A 15 2.93 15.31 1.88
C GLY A 15 3.09 15.83 0.46
N ALA A 16 3.75 15.07 -0.43
CA ALA A 16 3.86 15.44 -1.84
C ALA A 16 2.48 15.51 -2.53
N PHE A 17 1.61 14.55 -2.25
CA PHE A 17 0.27 14.51 -2.80
C PHE A 17 -0.66 15.54 -2.14
N GLU A 18 -0.67 15.63 -0.82
CA GLU A 18 -1.46 16.57 -0.02
C GLU A 18 -1.19 18.04 -0.38
N ASN A 19 0.06 18.36 -0.69
CA ASN A 19 0.50 19.71 -1.07
C ASN A 19 0.42 19.98 -2.59
N GLY A 20 -0.14 19.06 -3.38
CA GLY A 20 -0.31 19.23 -4.83
C GLY A 20 1.00 19.18 -5.62
N GLN A 21 2.09 18.68 -5.05
CA GLN A 21 3.37 18.51 -5.75
C GLN A 21 3.40 17.26 -6.63
N ALA A 22 2.49 16.31 -6.40
CA ALA A 22 2.28 15.14 -7.22
C ALA A 22 0.81 15.05 -7.66
N ALA A 23 0.58 14.91 -8.95
CA ALA A 23 -0.77 14.76 -9.52
C ALA A 23 -1.34 13.34 -9.33
N MET A 24 -0.47 12.34 -9.17
CA MET A 24 -0.81 10.94 -8.96
C MET A 24 0.13 10.33 -7.92
N CYS A 25 -0.40 9.40 -7.13
CA CYS A 25 0.37 8.64 -6.16
C CYS A 25 0.04 7.16 -6.31
N ASN A 26 1.04 6.34 -6.60
CA ASN A 26 0.93 4.89 -6.55
C ASN A 26 1.27 4.44 -5.13
N MET A 27 0.26 4.03 -4.37
CA MET A 27 0.41 3.68 -2.96
C MET A 27 -0.60 2.61 -2.54
N GLY A 28 -0.35 1.97 -1.43
CA GLY A 28 -1.25 0.96 -0.88
C GLY A 28 -2.59 1.55 -0.39
N SER A 29 -3.57 0.68 -0.22
CA SER A 29 -4.94 1.05 0.13
C SER A 29 -5.07 1.82 1.45
N TRP A 30 -4.11 1.70 2.37
CA TRP A 30 -4.05 2.51 3.61
C TRP A 30 -4.00 4.01 3.35
N PHE A 31 -3.56 4.44 2.15
CA PHE A 31 -3.48 5.86 1.82
C PHE A 31 -4.85 6.52 1.71
N LEU A 32 -5.91 5.75 1.43
CA LEU A 32 -7.29 6.25 1.45
C LEU A 32 -7.64 6.85 2.82
N ALA A 33 -7.49 6.08 3.90
CA ALA A 33 -7.76 6.55 5.25
C ALA A 33 -6.88 7.76 5.64
N THR A 34 -5.63 7.78 5.18
CA THR A 34 -4.72 8.92 5.38
C THR A 34 -5.27 10.18 4.72
N MET A 35 -5.72 10.10 3.46
CA MET A 35 -6.29 11.24 2.74
C MET A 35 -7.61 11.71 3.34
N GLN A 36 -8.47 10.80 3.78
CA GLN A 36 -9.71 11.16 4.48
C GLN A 36 -9.42 11.95 5.75
N LYS A 37 -8.47 11.49 6.55
CA LYS A 37 -8.04 12.18 7.78
C LYS A 37 -7.47 13.57 7.46
N TYR A 38 -6.56 13.65 6.49
CA TYR A 38 -5.97 14.92 6.05
C TYR A 38 -7.06 15.92 5.64
N ASN A 39 -8.01 15.49 4.80
CA ASN A 39 -9.09 16.35 4.32
C ASN A 39 -10.03 16.82 5.44
N ALA A 40 -10.29 15.96 6.42
CA ALA A 40 -11.08 16.33 7.60
C ALA A 40 -10.36 17.40 8.44
N GLU A 41 -9.06 17.23 8.67
CA GLU A 41 -8.23 18.21 9.40
C GLU A 41 -8.08 19.52 8.61
N ALA A 42 -7.88 19.46 7.29
CA ALA A 42 -7.81 20.63 6.42
C ALA A 42 -9.12 21.44 6.52
N SER A 43 -10.27 20.78 6.38
CA SER A 43 -11.59 21.41 6.48
C SER A 43 -11.82 22.06 7.85
N ALA A 44 -11.44 21.38 8.94
CA ALA A 44 -11.55 21.91 10.30
C ALA A 44 -10.69 23.20 10.51
N ASN A 45 -9.59 23.31 9.78
CA ASN A 45 -8.67 24.46 9.83
C ASN A 45 -8.95 25.51 8.76
N GLY A 46 -10.04 25.38 7.99
CA GLY A 46 -10.38 26.33 6.90
C GLY A 46 -9.48 26.24 5.69
N VAL A 47 -8.73 25.15 5.54
CA VAL A 47 -7.91 24.83 4.37
C VAL A 47 -8.73 24.04 3.37
N GLN A 48 -8.56 24.32 2.08
CA GLN A 48 -9.26 23.59 1.02
C GLN A 48 -8.83 22.13 1.00
N PRO A 49 -9.75 21.17 1.15
CA PRO A 49 -9.44 19.75 1.00
C PRO A 49 -8.93 19.39 -0.39
N VAL A 50 -8.09 18.37 -0.47
CA VAL A 50 -7.65 17.81 -1.76
C VAL A 50 -8.80 17.04 -2.40
N ASN A 51 -9.16 17.42 -3.61
CA ASN A 51 -10.09 16.64 -4.43
C ASN A 51 -9.32 15.52 -5.10
N PHE A 52 -9.58 14.27 -4.70
CA PHE A 52 -8.89 13.08 -5.22
C PHE A 52 -9.89 11.98 -5.58
N GLY A 53 -9.44 11.06 -6.39
CA GLY A 53 -10.13 9.81 -6.69
C GLY A 53 -9.16 8.66 -6.64
N ILE A 54 -9.65 7.44 -6.67
CA ILE A 54 -8.86 6.22 -6.76
C ILE A 54 -9.26 5.42 -7.99
N VAL A 55 -8.31 4.71 -8.56
CA VAL A 55 -8.53 3.84 -9.72
C VAL A 55 -7.88 2.49 -9.49
N LYS A 56 -8.39 1.45 -10.16
CA LYS A 56 -7.73 0.15 -10.19
C LYS A 56 -6.31 0.31 -10.72
N TYR A 57 -5.40 -0.51 -10.17
CA TYR A 57 -4.02 -0.53 -10.66
C TYR A 57 -3.99 -0.79 -12.17
N PRO A 58 -3.25 -0.01 -12.95
CA PRO A 58 -3.11 -0.25 -14.39
C PRO A 58 -2.50 -1.62 -14.66
N HIS A 59 -2.99 -2.30 -15.67
CA HIS A 59 -2.50 -3.60 -16.10
C HIS A 59 -2.31 -3.64 -17.61
N PRO A 60 -1.36 -4.44 -18.12
CA PRO A 60 -1.21 -4.65 -19.56
C PRO A 60 -2.40 -5.42 -20.14
N ASP A 61 -2.60 -5.31 -21.46
CA ASP A 61 -3.63 -6.06 -22.16
C ASP A 61 -3.48 -7.57 -21.91
N GLY A 62 -4.59 -8.23 -21.60
CA GLY A 62 -4.65 -9.66 -21.30
C GLY A 62 -4.39 -10.04 -19.85
N ALA A 63 -3.96 -9.13 -19.00
CA ALA A 63 -3.93 -9.38 -17.55
C ALA A 63 -5.32 -9.18 -16.93
N PRO A 64 -5.67 -9.93 -15.86
CA PRO A 64 -6.95 -9.76 -15.18
C PRO A 64 -7.09 -8.36 -14.59
N ALA A 65 -8.16 -7.65 -14.98
CA ALA A 65 -8.48 -6.35 -14.40
C ALA A 65 -8.72 -6.48 -12.88
N GLY A 66 -8.16 -5.56 -12.10
CA GLY A 66 -8.27 -5.57 -10.64
C GLY A 66 -7.24 -6.46 -9.93
N SER A 67 -6.25 -6.98 -10.66
CA SER A 67 -5.06 -7.60 -10.05
C SER A 67 -4.15 -6.54 -9.48
N THR A 68 -3.55 -6.81 -8.31
CA THR A 68 -2.61 -5.90 -7.65
C THR A 68 -1.56 -6.65 -6.87
N LEU A 69 -0.51 -5.94 -6.47
CA LEU A 69 0.43 -6.41 -5.46
C LEU A 69 -0.12 -6.09 -4.08
N GLY A 70 0.22 -6.89 -3.10
CA GLY A 70 -0.17 -6.63 -1.72
C GLY A 70 0.79 -7.24 -0.72
N THR A 71 0.84 -6.58 0.42
CA THR A 71 1.51 -7.09 1.61
C THR A 71 0.47 -7.37 2.68
N VAL A 72 0.87 -8.08 3.72
CA VAL A 72 -0.01 -8.41 4.84
C VAL A 72 0.47 -7.71 6.11
N THR A 73 -0.46 -7.14 6.86
CA THR A 73 -0.19 -6.72 8.24
C THR A 73 -0.39 -7.94 9.15
N SER A 74 0.71 -8.44 9.68
CA SER A 74 0.70 -9.64 10.51
C SER A 74 0.60 -9.28 11.99
N LEU A 75 -0.18 -10.07 12.72
CA LEU A 75 -0.25 -10.03 14.18
C LEU A 75 0.41 -11.29 14.75
N ALA A 76 1.20 -11.15 15.80
CA ALA A 76 1.89 -12.26 16.44
C ALA A 76 1.69 -12.23 17.96
N ILE A 77 1.62 -13.43 18.56
CA ILE A 77 1.59 -13.59 20.01
C ILE A 77 3.02 -13.64 20.53
N ASN A 78 3.37 -12.76 21.46
CA ASN A 78 4.67 -12.81 22.11
C ASN A 78 4.85 -14.17 22.83
N ALA A 79 5.94 -14.88 22.50
CA ALA A 79 6.25 -16.19 23.05
C ALA A 79 6.35 -16.18 24.58
N ASN A 80 6.71 -15.05 25.20
CA ASN A 80 6.82 -14.88 26.65
C ASN A 80 5.54 -14.36 27.32
N SER A 81 4.43 -14.16 26.56
CA SER A 81 3.17 -13.74 27.15
C SER A 81 2.61 -14.79 28.07
N THR A 82 2.13 -14.35 29.23
CA THR A 82 1.37 -15.19 30.18
C THR A 82 -0.13 -15.25 29.87
N LYS A 83 -0.60 -14.52 28.82
CA LYS A 83 -2.00 -14.43 28.41
C LYS A 83 -2.21 -14.91 26.96
N LYS A 84 -1.56 -16.01 26.60
CA LYS A 84 -1.56 -16.52 25.20
C LYS A 84 -2.95 -16.92 24.72
N GLU A 85 -3.79 -17.51 25.58
CA GLU A 85 -5.16 -17.90 25.24
C GLU A 85 -6.00 -16.66 24.86
N ALA A 86 -6.03 -15.66 25.74
CA ALA A 86 -6.76 -14.42 25.46
C ALA A 86 -6.22 -13.69 24.20
N ALA A 87 -4.91 -13.75 23.95
CA ALA A 87 -4.31 -13.21 22.74
C ALA A 87 -4.75 -13.99 21.50
N ALA A 88 -4.83 -15.33 21.59
CA ALA A 88 -5.31 -16.16 20.51
C ALA A 88 -6.80 -15.89 20.19
N ASP A 89 -7.63 -15.73 21.22
CA ASP A 89 -9.04 -15.37 21.04
C ASP A 89 -9.19 -14.02 20.31
N PHE A 90 -8.38 -13.03 20.68
CA PHE A 90 -8.36 -11.74 19.98
C PHE A 90 -7.90 -11.85 18.54
N LEU A 91 -6.87 -12.65 18.26
CA LEU A 91 -6.42 -12.89 16.88
C LEU A 91 -7.49 -13.59 16.03
N ASN A 92 -8.20 -14.55 16.61
CA ASN A 92 -9.31 -15.22 15.93
C ASN A 92 -10.44 -14.21 15.62
N TRP A 93 -10.76 -13.31 16.56
CA TRP A 93 -11.71 -12.25 16.29
C TRP A 93 -11.22 -11.31 15.18
N CYS A 94 -9.94 -10.91 15.16
CA CYS A 94 -9.37 -10.07 14.09
C CYS A 94 -9.53 -10.69 12.68
N ALA A 95 -9.65 -12.01 12.59
CA ALA A 95 -9.88 -12.73 11.33
C ALA A 95 -11.38 -12.92 11.01
N SER A 96 -12.29 -12.32 11.78
CA SER A 96 -13.73 -12.46 11.59
C SER A 96 -14.30 -11.38 10.65
N GLU A 97 -15.51 -11.63 10.15
CA GLU A 97 -16.27 -10.63 9.38
C GLU A 97 -16.59 -9.37 10.23
N GLU A 98 -16.89 -9.56 11.52
CA GLU A 98 -17.18 -8.45 12.43
C GLU A 98 -15.97 -7.50 12.54
N ALA A 99 -14.76 -8.04 12.73
CA ALA A 99 -13.54 -7.24 12.76
C ALA A 99 -13.23 -6.59 11.40
N ALA A 100 -13.51 -7.30 10.30
CA ALA A 100 -13.38 -6.75 8.96
C ALA A 100 -14.30 -5.55 8.72
N GLU A 101 -15.56 -5.63 9.13
CA GLU A 101 -16.50 -4.52 9.06
C GLU A 101 -16.09 -3.33 9.93
N ALA A 102 -15.61 -3.60 11.15
CA ALA A 102 -15.10 -2.57 12.04
C ALA A 102 -13.87 -1.86 11.45
N LEU A 103 -12.96 -2.60 10.79
CA LEU A 103 -11.80 -2.04 10.10
C LEU A 103 -12.22 -1.24 8.85
N ALA A 104 -13.14 -1.78 8.05
CA ALA A 104 -13.70 -1.10 6.89
C ALA A 104 -14.32 0.26 7.24
N ALA A 105 -15.00 0.36 8.38
CA ALA A 105 -15.58 1.61 8.87
C ALA A 105 -14.54 2.71 9.18
N THR A 106 -13.26 2.37 9.25
CA THR A 106 -12.16 3.34 9.39
C THR A 106 -11.53 3.75 8.06
N GLY A 107 -12.11 3.32 6.92
CA GLY A 107 -11.55 3.56 5.59
C GLY A 107 -10.39 2.65 5.22
N ASN A 108 -10.09 1.63 6.03
CA ASN A 108 -9.03 0.66 5.76
C ASN A 108 -9.59 -0.61 5.11
N PHE A 109 -8.75 -1.27 4.31
CA PHE A 109 -9.11 -2.49 3.60
C PHE A 109 -8.80 -3.70 4.48
N PRO A 110 -9.81 -4.48 4.88
CA PRO A 110 -9.60 -5.68 5.68
C PRO A 110 -9.09 -6.85 4.84
N ALA A 111 -8.40 -7.81 5.49
CA ALA A 111 -7.99 -9.05 4.84
C ALA A 111 -9.20 -9.94 4.46
N VAL A 112 -10.25 -9.90 5.25
CA VAL A 112 -11.53 -10.53 4.93
C VAL A 112 -12.36 -9.51 4.14
N SER A 113 -12.42 -9.69 2.81
CA SER A 113 -13.14 -8.79 1.94
C SER A 113 -14.50 -9.39 1.52
N SER A 114 -15.50 -8.53 1.41
CA SER A 114 -16.85 -8.86 0.96
C SER A 114 -17.48 -7.63 0.29
N ASP A 115 -18.61 -7.81 -0.39
CA ASP A 115 -19.38 -6.69 -0.92
C ASP A 115 -19.76 -5.72 0.21
N LYS A 116 -20.10 -6.25 1.39
CA LYS A 116 -20.47 -5.47 2.55
C LYS A 116 -19.31 -4.60 3.06
N THR A 117 -18.07 -5.13 3.14
CA THR A 117 -16.92 -4.33 3.54
C THR A 117 -16.60 -3.25 2.51
N SER A 118 -16.78 -3.52 1.22
CA SER A 118 -16.63 -2.52 0.16
C SER A 118 -17.67 -1.41 0.27
N GLU A 119 -18.93 -1.75 0.53
CA GLU A 119 -20.00 -0.77 0.77
C GLU A 119 -19.73 0.09 2.01
N ILE A 120 -19.24 -0.50 3.09
CA ILE A 120 -18.85 0.23 4.30
C ILE A 120 -17.75 1.24 3.98
N ILE A 121 -16.66 0.83 3.30
CA ILE A 121 -15.56 1.73 2.90
C ILE A 121 -16.11 2.86 2.03
N ALA A 122 -16.91 2.55 1.02
CA ALA A 122 -17.51 3.54 0.11
C ALA A 122 -18.45 4.53 0.81
N SER A 123 -18.96 4.20 1.99
CA SER A 123 -19.84 5.05 2.79
C SER A 123 -19.12 5.89 3.85
N THR A 124 -17.80 5.73 3.99
CA THR A 124 -17.02 6.51 4.95
C THR A 124 -16.93 7.99 4.54
N ASP A 125 -16.91 8.88 5.53
CA ASP A 125 -16.78 10.31 5.28
C ASP A 125 -15.49 10.64 4.50
N GLY A 126 -15.62 11.41 3.42
CA GLY A 126 -14.50 11.80 2.57
C GLY A 126 -14.07 10.73 1.56
N PHE A 127 -14.81 9.62 1.42
CA PHE A 127 -14.59 8.68 0.31
C PHE A 127 -14.93 9.35 -1.03
N PRO A 128 -14.10 9.22 -2.08
CA PRO A 128 -14.38 9.76 -3.40
C PRO A 128 -15.63 9.11 -4.01
N ASN A 129 -16.67 9.91 -4.29
CA ASN A 129 -17.99 9.39 -4.67
C ASN A 129 -18.18 9.22 -6.19
N ASP A 130 -17.11 9.01 -6.94
CA ASP A 130 -17.17 8.69 -8.37
C ASP A 130 -17.14 7.17 -8.61
N GLU A 131 -17.62 6.75 -9.79
CA GLU A 131 -17.74 5.33 -10.13
C GLU A 131 -16.38 4.61 -10.21
N ASN A 132 -15.31 5.29 -10.67
CA ASN A 132 -13.98 4.69 -10.74
C ASN A 132 -13.46 4.36 -9.34
N SER A 133 -13.68 5.26 -8.38
CA SER A 133 -13.28 5.06 -6.99
C SER A 133 -14.04 3.89 -6.33
N LYS A 134 -15.33 3.73 -6.63
CA LYS A 134 -16.12 2.58 -6.16
C LYS A 134 -15.66 1.27 -6.79
N GLU A 135 -15.40 1.29 -8.11
CA GLU A 135 -14.87 0.11 -8.81
C GLU A 135 -13.45 -0.27 -8.35
N ALA A 136 -12.64 0.68 -7.90
CA ALA A 136 -11.31 0.42 -7.37
C ALA A 136 -11.31 -0.41 -6.09
N LEU A 137 -12.44 -0.47 -5.36
CA LEU A 137 -12.59 -1.34 -4.19
C LEU A 137 -12.69 -2.84 -4.54
N LYS A 138 -12.99 -3.15 -5.80
CA LYS A 138 -13.19 -4.53 -6.27
C LYS A 138 -11.88 -5.12 -6.77
N THR A 139 -11.07 -5.66 -5.85
CA THR A 139 -9.85 -6.39 -6.17
C THR A 139 -10.19 -7.84 -6.53
N THR A 140 -9.66 -8.34 -7.65
CA THR A 140 -9.92 -9.71 -8.13
C THR A 140 -8.82 -10.69 -7.72
N ALA A 141 -7.58 -10.23 -7.64
CA ALA A 141 -6.44 -11.01 -7.21
C ALA A 141 -5.38 -10.12 -6.56
N VAL A 142 -4.81 -10.59 -5.46
CA VAL A 142 -3.67 -9.95 -4.79
C VAL A 142 -2.50 -10.91 -4.86
N TYR A 143 -1.40 -10.46 -5.44
CA TYR A 143 -0.14 -11.20 -5.48
C TYR A 143 0.78 -10.67 -4.39
N LEU A 144 1.51 -11.58 -3.76
CA LEU A 144 2.43 -11.20 -2.69
C LEU A 144 3.53 -10.27 -3.24
N GLU A 145 3.70 -9.12 -2.62
CA GLU A 145 4.67 -8.10 -3.01
C GLU A 145 6.12 -8.58 -2.80
N MET A 146 6.36 -9.31 -1.71
CA MET A 146 7.67 -9.85 -1.38
C MET A 146 7.70 -11.37 -1.55
N PRO A 147 8.74 -11.94 -2.18
CA PRO A 147 8.85 -13.38 -2.29
C PRO A 147 9.01 -14.05 -0.91
N LEU A 148 8.46 -15.26 -0.76
CA LEU A 148 8.68 -16.08 0.41
C LEU A 148 10.07 -16.73 0.29
N SER A 149 11.07 -16.10 0.88
CA SER A 149 12.45 -16.55 0.88
C SER A 149 13.14 -16.14 2.17
N ASP A 150 14.02 -16.98 2.68
CA ASP A 150 14.93 -16.63 3.77
C ASP A 150 15.96 -15.56 3.36
N LYS A 151 16.09 -15.31 2.05
CA LYS A 151 16.91 -14.27 1.43
C LYS A 151 16.14 -12.98 1.08
N ALA A 152 14.85 -12.89 1.42
CA ALA A 152 14.00 -11.77 1.01
C ALA A 152 14.62 -10.38 1.33
N SER A 153 15.17 -10.20 2.53
CA SER A 153 15.79 -8.92 2.93
C SER A 153 17.08 -8.61 2.17
N GLU A 154 17.87 -9.65 1.82
CA GLU A 154 19.08 -9.47 0.99
C GLU A 154 18.69 -9.08 -0.43
N ILE A 155 17.68 -9.75 -1.00
CA ILE A 155 17.12 -9.42 -2.32
C ILE A 155 16.58 -7.99 -2.35
N GLU A 156 15.78 -7.61 -1.37
CA GLU A 156 15.24 -6.25 -1.26
C GLU A 156 16.35 -5.19 -1.23
N THR A 157 17.42 -5.44 -0.49
CA THR A 157 18.56 -4.52 -0.41
C THR A 157 19.22 -4.34 -1.78
N ILE A 158 19.43 -5.43 -2.52
CA ILE A 158 19.99 -5.38 -3.89
C ILE A 158 19.07 -4.55 -4.80
N LEU A 159 17.77 -4.90 -4.84
CA LEU A 159 16.81 -4.23 -5.71
C LEU A 159 16.72 -2.72 -5.41
N ASN A 160 16.70 -2.33 -4.13
CA ASN A 160 16.67 -0.92 -3.73
C ASN A 160 17.96 -0.19 -4.12
N THR A 161 19.11 -0.82 -3.99
CA THR A 161 20.41 -0.21 -4.33
C THR A 161 20.49 0.09 -5.82
N GLU A 162 20.18 -0.89 -6.65
CA GLU A 162 20.22 -0.73 -8.11
C GLU A 162 19.09 0.21 -8.60
N HIS A 163 17.92 0.16 -7.97
CA HIS A 163 16.86 1.13 -8.26
C HIS A 163 17.31 2.57 -7.96
N ASP A 164 17.97 2.80 -6.83
CA ASP A 164 18.50 4.12 -6.49
C ASP A 164 19.55 4.59 -7.52
N ALA A 165 20.41 3.69 -8.00
CA ALA A 165 21.41 3.99 -9.02
C ALA A 165 20.76 4.36 -10.38
N ILE A 166 19.74 3.63 -10.80
CA ILE A 166 18.95 3.95 -12.00
C ILE A 166 18.26 5.33 -11.84
N MET A 167 17.58 5.55 -10.72
CA MET A 167 16.79 6.76 -10.50
C MET A 167 17.63 8.03 -10.27
N THR A 168 18.90 7.87 -9.92
CA THR A 168 19.89 8.96 -9.84
C THR A 168 20.71 9.11 -11.10
N GLU A 169 20.39 8.35 -12.17
CA GLU A 169 21.09 8.36 -13.45
C GLU A 169 22.59 7.97 -13.33
N SER A 170 22.94 7.19 -12.29
CA SER A 170 24.29 6.65 -12.11
C SER A 170 24.54 5.43 -13.00
N GLU A 171 23.48 4.78 -13.42
CA GLU A 171 23.46 3.67 -14.41
C GLU A 171 22.20 3.77 -15.28
N THR A 172 22.27 3.09 -16.42
CA THR A 172 21.10 2.94 -17.28
C THR A 172 20.13 1.90 -16.71
N VAL A 173 18.88 1.91 -17.16
CA VAL A 173 17.88 0.91 -16.77
C VAL A 173 18.34 -0.51 -17.10
N ASP A 174 18.94 -0.71 -18.27
CA ASP A 174 19.41 -2.03 -18.71
C ASP A 174 20.58 -2.54 -17.85
N GLU A 175 21.53 -1.67 -17.51
CA GLU A 175 22.65 -1.99 -16.61
C GLU A 175 22.14 -2.35 -15.22
N GLY A 176 21.28 -1.52 -14.62
CA GLY A 176 20.73 -1.79 -13.27
C GLY A 176 19.92 -3.09 -13.24
N ILE A 177 19.11 -3.39 -14.24
CA ILE A 177 18.38 -4.67 -14.31
C ILE A 177 19.36 -5.85 -14.44
N ALA A 178 20.43 -5.72 -15.23
CA ALA A 178 21.45 -6.77 -15.34
C ALA A 178 22.15 -7.01 -13.99
N ASN A 179 22.53 -5.93 -13.29
CA ASN A 179 23.17 -5.98 -11.98
C ASN A 179 22.24 -6.61 -10.92
N MET A 180 20.93 -6.23 -10.89
CA MET A 180 19.93 -6.87 -10.02
C MET A 180 19.90 -8.37 -10.24
N ASN A 181 19.82 -8.82 -11.49
CA ASN A 181 19.76 -10.24 -11.82
C ASN A 181 21.03 -10.97 -11.39
N GLU A 182 22.22 -10.43 -11.69
CA GLU A 182 23.51 -11.05 -11.33
C GLU A 182 23.64 -11.20 -9.81
N GLN A 183 23.40 -10.13 -9.05
CA GLN A 183 23.53 -10.13 -7.60
C GLN A 183 22.51 -11.05 -6.93
N VAL A 184 21.25 -11.04 -7.37
CA VAL A 184 20.21 -11.93 -6.83
C VAL A 184 20.53 -13.38 -7.13
N GLN A 185 21.00 -13.71 -8.35
CA GLN A 185 21.43 -15.08 -8.67
C GLN A 185 22.61 -15.52 -7.79
N ALA A 186 23.55 -14.64 -7.49
CA ALA A 186 24.72 -14.98 -6.65
C ALA A 186 24.32 -15.36 -5.21
N ILE A 187 23.22 -14.81 -4.67
CA ILE A 187 22.75 -15.15 -3.31
C ILE A 187 21.75 -16.32 -3.28
N LEU A 188 21.16 -16.66 -4.42
CA LEU A 188 20.24 -17.80 -4.53
C LEU A 188 20.98 -19.12 -4.86
N GLY A 189 22.17 -19.07 -5.45
CA GLY A 189 23.03 -20.22 -5.80
C GLY A 189 22.74 -20.69 -7.20
#